data_7df6ec9e7cac607ea978f2e62c26ae27
#
_entry.id   7df6ec9e7cac607ea978f2e62c26ae27
#
_cell.length_a   1.000
_cell.length_b   1.000
_cell.length_c   1.000
_cell.angle_alpha   90.00
_cell.angle_beta   90.00
_cell.angle_gamma   90.00
#
_symmetry.space_group_name_H-M   'P 1'
#
loop_
_entity.id
_entity.type
_entity.pdbx_description
1 polymer ?
#
loop_
_entity_poly.entity_id
_entity_poly.type
_entity_poly.pdbx_seq_one_letter_code
_entity_poly.pdbx_strand_id
1 'polypeptide(L)'
;MEATLKRSIRRLDPDTANRIAAGEVIERPLSALKELVENALDAAARAIEVRVDRSLDRRFTVADDGTGIAEDELELALERHATSKIAELQDLDRLATLGFRGEALPSIAAVSRLRIASRPRGAESASFIAAEAGAVRERGDAGRAPGTTVEVEDLFFNTPARRKFLNSPTGELRAAFRMLEAYALAFPEVGFRMIVDGRERFDWPAVRDAEDAVAAARERAAALWGARLASQLLVAQGERDGLGVLALLGLPEHARATRDGQVILVNRRWVQSPLLGQALRQAYGNLLPGARYPMATLWLSVPSERLDVNVHPTKREVRFATEDSVFSLVAASCAKPLATIQPPFTVVRGGAAEPKWADRVREGSESQTRLGLEPPAGAPARSDAVRGPEASAGASAAGSESAGAGPAGEAAREPELWQLHRTYILASVRGGLIIVDQHAAHERILYEEARARLEHERGASQQLLFPALVDLSLDQYELLVEVGPWLRRLGWEVAPLGPPTVVVQGIPGTLRHERPGQLLQDMLDGMGESGGGDVGADIVERLARSYACHAATRAGDPLTQAEMRALVDHLFATSRPHGDPHGRATFVRLDLDELHRRFGRA
;
A
#
# COMPACT_ATOMS: atom_id res chain seq x y z
N MET A 1 34.86 -17.19 -33.09
CA MET A 1 35.39 -18.03 -32.02
C MET A 1 35.91 -17.07 -30.91
N GLU A 2 35.05 -16.69 -30.00
CA GLU A 2 35.45 -15.93 -28.82
C GLU A 2 36.09 -16.89 -27.81
N ALA A 3 37.35 -16.63 -27.52
CA ALA A 3 38.09 -17.39 -26.50
C ALA A 3 37.46 -17.11 -25.13
N THR A 4 36.75 -18.07 -24.57
CA THR A 4 36.31 -18.08 -23.18
C THR A 4 37.53 -18.02 -22.31
N LEU A 5 37.89 -16.83 -21.83
CA LEU A 5 38.94 -16.61 -20.82
C LEU A 5 38.57 -17.40 -19.56
N LYS A 6 39.20 -18.52 -19.36
CA LYS A 6 39.16 -19.27 -18.08
C LYS A 6 39.70 -18.38 -16.99
N ARG A 7 38.81 -17.70 -16.23
CA ARG A 7 39.20 -16.90 -15.06
C ARG A 7 39.61 -17.85 -13.93
N SER A 8 40.85 -17.79 -13.51
CA SER A 8 41.34 -18.55 -12.36
C SER A 8 40.76 -17.99 -11.05
N ILE A 9 40.44 -18.86 -10.10
CA ILE A 9 40.05 -18.48 -8.73
C ILE A 9 41.26 -17.80 -8.07
N ARG A 10 41.05 -16.59 -7.50
CA ARG A 10 42.05 -15.85 -6.74
C ARG A 10 41.42 -15.22 -5.50
N ARG A 11 42.21 -14.99 -4.48
CA ARG A 11 41.75 -14.19 -3.32
C ARG A 11 41.53 -12.76 -3.77
N LEU A 12 40.41 -12.19 -3.32
CA LEU A 12 40.17 -10.75 -3.45
C LEU A 12 41.11 -9.99 -2.52
N ASP A 13 41.47 -8.78 -2.91
CA ASP A 13 42.13 -7.89 -1.99
C ASP A 13 41.19 -7.53 -0.81
N PRO A 14 41.73 -7.22 0.38
CA PRO A 14 40.91 -6.95 1.57
C PRO A 14 39.93 -5.82 1.39
N ASP A 15 40.25 -4.77 0.66
CA ASP A 15 39.39 -3.61 0.45
C ASP A 15 38.19 -3.97 -0.45
N THR A 16 38.43 -4.72 -1.51
CA THR A 16 37.36 -5.22 -2.39
C THR A 16 36.45 -6.21 -1.65
N ALA A 17 37.04 -7.13 -0.87
CA ALA A 17 36.26 -8.07 -0.05
C ALA A 17 35.40 -7.31 0.98
N ASN A 18 35.96 -6.30 1.62
CA ASN A 18 35.26 -5.46 2.59
C ASN A 18 34.09 -4.68 1.96
N ARG A 19 34.28 -4.13 0.75
CA ARG A 19 33.20 -3.42 0.04
C ARG A 19 32.06 -4.34 -0.41
N ILE A 20 32.39 -5.56 -0.84
CA ILE A 20 31.38 -6.57 -1.21
C ILE A 20 30.57 -6.95 0.03
N ALA A 21 31.21 -7.34 1.12
CA ALA A 21 30.54 -7.74 2.34
C ALA A 21 29.80 -6.57 3.02
N ALA A 22 30.34 -5.35 3.02
CA ALA A 22 29.62 -4.16 3.48
C ALA A 22 28.32 -3.96 2.67
N GLY A 23 28.38 -4.30 1.39
CA GLY A 23 27.24 -4.22 0.52
C GLY A 23 26.14 -5.25 0.79
N GLU A 24 26.45 -6.38 1.37
CA GLU A 24 25.46 -7.38 1.78
C GLU A 24 24.76 -6.99 3.09
N VAL A 25 25.45 -6.23 3.95
CA VAL A 25 24.90 -5.70 5.21
C VAL A 25 24.13 -4.41 5.01
N ILE A 26 24.71 -3.45 4.24
CA ILE A 26 24.12 -2.14 3.99
C ILE A 26 23.68 -2.05 2.52
N GLU A 27 22.44 -2.41 2.25
CA GLU A 27 21.89 -2.40 0.89
C GLU A 27 21.49 -1.00 0.43
N ARG A 28 20.97 -0.16 1.34
CA ARG A 28 20.44 1.17 1.06
C ARG A 28 20.61 2.11 2.28
N PRO A 29 20.41 3.44 2.11
CA PRO A 29 20.58 4.41 3.20
C PRO A 29 19.73 4.11 4.44
N LEU A 30 18.47 3.68 4.24
CA LEU A 30 17.60 3.27 5.35
C LEU A 30 18.20 2.12 6.17
N SER A 31 18.95 1.20 5.56
CA SER A 31 19.58 0.09 6.30
C SER A 31 20.65 0.61 7.26
N ALA A 32 21.44 1.60 6.84
CA ALA A 32 22.43 2.23 7.70
C ALA A 32 21.76 2.99 8.86
N LEU A 33 20.74 3.79 8.56
CA LEU A 33 19.98 4.51 9.58
C LEU A 33 19.36 3.54 10.60
N LYS A 34 18.76 2.45 10.13
CA LYS A 34 18.16 1.40 10.97
C LYS A 34 19.18 0.83 11.96
N GLU A 35 20.34 0.40 11.48
CA GLU A 35 21.38 -0.19 12.34
C GLU A 35 21.88 0.82 13.40
N LEU A 36 22.00 2.12 13.06
CA LEU A 36 22.41 3.14 14.02
C LEU A 36 21.33 3.42 15.09
N VAL A 37 20.05 3.44 14.70
CA VAL A 37 18.93 3.58 15.65
C VAL A 37 18.85 2.34 16.56
N GLU A 38 19.01 1.12 16.02
CA GLU A 38 19.06 -0.11 16.83
C GLU A 38 20.25 -0.10 17.81
N ASN A 39 21.41 0.43 17.40
CA ASN A 39 22.55 0.58 18.31
C ASN A 39 22.26 1.57 19.44
N ALA A 40 21.58 2.69 19.16
CA ALA A 40 21.17 3.65 20.18
C ALA A 40 20.18 3.03 21.19
N LEU A 41 19.20 2.25 20.70
CA LEU A 41 18.25 1.52 21.55
C LEU A 41 18.97 0.47 22.42
N ASP A 42 19.89 -0.30 21.84
CA ASP A 42 20.69 -1.28 22.56
C ASP A 42 21.63 -0.64 23.60
N ALA A 43 22.06 0.63 23.38
CA ALA A 43 22.81 1.43 24.34
C ALA A 43 21.94 2.04 25.45
N ALA A 44 20.69 1.60 25.60
CA ALA A 44 19.72 2.10 26.57
C ALA A 44 19.53 3.63 26.51
N ALA A 45 19.44 4.18 25.31
CA ALA A 45 19.09 5.57 25.09
C ALA A 45 17.65 5.83 25.53
N ARG A 46 17.41 7.02 26.09
CA ARG A 46 16.09 7.56 26.42
C ARG A 46 15.62 8.60 25.41
N ALA A 47 16.53 9.15 24.62
CA ALA A 47 16.25 10.09 23.56
C ALA A 47 17.14 9.80 22.35
N ILE A 48 16.53 9.75 21.18
CA ILE A 48 17.21 9.54 19.90
C ILE A 48 16.80 10.67 18.96
N GLU A 49 17.78 11.41 18.47
CA GLU A 49 17.60 12.46 17.46
C GLU A 49 18.19 12.02 16.12
N VAL A 50 17.40 12.10 15.07
CA VAL A 50 17.83 11.84 13.69
C VAL A 50 17.80 13.16 12.92
N ARG A 51 18.95 13.54 12.34
CA ARG A 51 19.03 14.69 11.42
C ARG A 51 19.37 14.20 10.02
N VAL A 52 18.70 14.75 9.03
CA VAL A 52 18.96 14.47 7.61
C VAL A 52 19.15 15.80 6.89
N ASP A 53 20.30 15.94 6.22
CA ASP A 53 20.61 17.10 5.42
C ASP A 53 20.66 16.71 3.94
N ARG A 54 19.78 17.29 3.12
CA ARG A 54 19.56 17.02 1.68
C ARG A 54 18.92 15.65 1.42
N SER A 55 19.56 14.57 1.84
CA SER A 55 19.04 13.20 1.69
C SER A 55 19.84 12.22 2.53
N LEU A 56 19.28 11.04 2.80
CA LEU A 56 19.91 9.98 3.59
C LEU A 56 21.21 9.44 2.97
N ASP A 57 21.39 9.53 1.65
CA ASP A 57 22.64 9.13 0.99
C ASP A 57 23.71 10.24 1.03
N ARG A 58 23.32 11.49 1.33
CA ARG A 58 24.23 12.62 1.39
C ARG A 58 24.77 12.88 2.78
N ARG A 59 23.88 13.08 3.72
CA ARG A 59 24.26 13.30 5.11
C ARG A 59 23.12 12.99 6.05
N PHE A 60 23.38 12.17 7.04
CA PHE A 60 22.50 12.02 8.18
C PHE A 60 23.29 11.78 9.46
N THR A 61 22.65 12.12 10.57
CA THR A 61 23.24 11.99 11.91
C THR A 61 22.24 11.29 12.82
N VAL A 62 22.72 10.35 13.63
CA VAL A 62 21.96 9.75 14.73
C VAL A 62 22.67 10.12 16.04
N ALA A 63 21.96 10.81 16.92
CA ALA A 63 22.45 11.20 18.23
C ALA A 63 21.58 10.58 19.32
N ASP A 64 22.20 9.98 20.32
CA ASP A 64 21.56 9.34 21.47
C ASP A 64 22.15 9.81 22.79
N ASP A 65 21.45 9.60 23.89
CA ASP A 65 21.86 9.82 25.27
C ASP A 65 22.16 8.50 26.02
N GLY A 66 22.52 7.45 25.27
CA GLY A 66 22.80 6.11 25.78
C GLY A 66 24.05 6.01 26.66
N THR A 67 24.58 4.80 26.81
CA THR A 67 25.76 4.51 27.65
C THR A 67 27.02 5.17 27.15
N GLY A 68 27.12 5.43 25.84
CA GLY A 68 28.34 5.91 25.20
C GLY A 68 29.35 4.78 24.94
N ILE A 69 30.46 5.12 24.23
CA ILE A 69 31.57 4.25 23.88
C ILE A 69 32.82 4.87 24.46
N ALA A 70 33.68 4.08 25.13
CA ALA A 70 34.94 4.55 25.68
C ALA A 70 35.95 4.88 24.57
N GLU A 71 36.89 5.79 24.86
CA GLU A 71 37.86 6.25 23.87
C GLU A 71 38.70 5.11 23.27
N ASP A 72 39.15 4.18 24.12
CA ASP A 72 39.91 2.98 23.74
C ASP A 72 39.08 1.95 22.94
N GLU A 73 37.76 2.00 23.04
CA GLU A 73 36.84 1.12 22.31
C GLU A 73 36.40 1.71 20.96
N LEU A 74 36.59 3.01 20.69
CA LEU A 74 36.12 3.66 19.46
C LEU A 74 36.72 3.05 18.18
N GLU A 75 38.03 2.69 18.22
CA GLU A 75 38.70 2.06 17.08
C GLU A 75 38.19 0.62 16.91
N LEU A 76 38.05 -0.13 18.01
CA LEU A 76 37.52 -1.48 18.04
C LEU A 76 36.07 -1.54 17.51
N ALA A 77 35.26 -0.50 17.75
CA ALA A 77 33.90 -0.41 17.22
C ALA A 77 33.83 -0.34 15.68
N LEU A 78 34.92 0.00 15.00
CA LEU A 78 35.08 -0.01 13.55
C LEU A 78 35.69 -1.31 13.01
N GLU A 79 36.09 -2.24 13.88
CA GLU A 79 36.59 -3.55 13.48
C GLU A 79 35.42 -4.53 13.26
N ARG A 80 35.58 -5.44 12.31
CA ARG A 80 34.60 -6.50 12.04
C ARG A 80 34.60 -7.53 13.15
N HIS A 81 33.40 -8.03 13.46
CA HIS A 81 33.18 -9.05 14.49
C HIS A 81 33.51 -8.57 15.91
N ALA A 82 33.69 -7.25 16.11
CA ALA A 82 33.79 -6.65 17.43
C ALA A 82 32.41 -6.24 17.92
N THR A 83 31.97 -6.80 19.03
CA THR A 83 30.64 -6.55 19.62
C THR A 83 30.69 -6.69 21.13
N SER A 84 29.95 -5.83 21.82
CA SER A 84 29.71 -5.92 23.27
C SER A 84 28.44 -6.73 23.61
N LYS A 85 27.71 -7.26 22.61
CA LYS A 85 26.34 -7.76 22.78
C LYS A 85 26.24 -9.26 22.92
N ILE A 86 27.22 -10.01 22.44
CA ILE A 86 27.35 -11.47 22.55
C ILE A 86 28.81 -11.82 22.82
N ALA A 87 29.05 -12.83 23.66
CA ALA A 87 30.37 -13.38 23.93
C ALA A 87 30.47 -14.85 23.49
N GLU A 88 29.37 -15.59 23.60
CA GLU A 88 29.32 -17.03 23.31
C GLU A 88 28.18 -17.38 22.34
N LEU A 89 28.28 -18.56 21.71
CA LEU A 89 27.27 -19.04 20.77
C LEU A 89 25.88 -19.19 21.42
N GLN A 90 25.84 -19.52 22.71
CA GLN A 90 24.59 -19.66 23.48
C GLN A 90 23.83 -18.34 23.67
N ASP A 91 24.51 -17.21 23.57
CA ASP A 91 23.89 -15.87 23.63
C ASP A 91 22.96 -15.62 22.44
N LEU A 92 23.21 -16.32 21.30
CA LEU A 92 22.35 -16.25 20.12
C LEU A 92 20.94 -16.77 20.37
N ASP A 93 20.77 -17.75 21.27
CA ASP A 93 19.49 -18.33 21.62
C ASP A 93 18.69 -17.43 22.61
N ARG A 94 19.35 -16.45 23.23
CA ARG A 94 18.79 -15.57 24.26
C ARG A 94 18.86 -14.09 23.90
N LEU A 95 18.92 -13.77 22.59
CA LEU A 95 19.12 -12.42 22.09
C LEU A 95 18.05 -11.43 22.63
N ALA A 96 18.47 -10.64 23.63
CA ALA A 96 17.68 -9.52 24.12
C ALA A 96 17.93 -8.21 23.35
N THR A 97 19.06 -8.12 22.59
CA THR A 97 19.46 -6.94 21.83
C THR A 97 18.94 -6.99 20.39
N LEU A 98 18.74 -5.83 19.76
CA LEU A 98 18.31 -5.71 18.36
C LEU A 98 19.46 -6.07 17.39
N GLY A 99 20.70 -5.65 17.70
CA GLY A 99 21.92 -5.99 16.97
C GLY A 99 22.77 -7.01 17.71
N PHE A 100 23.62 -7.79 16.99
CA PHE A 100 24.54 -8.75 17.61
C PHE A 100 25.81 -9.08 16.80
N ARG A 101 25.84 -8.78 15.49
CA ARG A 101 26.89 -9.27 14.57
C ARG A 101 28.21 -8.51 14.62
N GLY A 102 28.26 -7.28 15.20
CA GLY A 102 29.45 -6.44 15.19
C GLY A 102 29.91 -6.03 13.78
N GLU A 103 28.99 -5.90 12.83
CA GLU A 103 29.31 -5.62 11.43
C GLU A 103 28.70 -4.30 10.92
N ALA A 104 27.79 -3.66 11.66
CA ALA A 104 27.08 -2.49 11.21
C ALA A 104 28.00 -1.27 11.02
N LEU A 105 28.68 -0.84 12.07
CA LEU A 105 29.58 0.32 12.02
C LEU A 105 30.73 0.13 11.03
N PRO A 106 31.48 -1.00 11.02
CA PRO A 106 32.52 -1.22 10.01
C PRO A 106 31.97 -1.27 8.58
N SER A 107 30.77 -1.80 8.36
CA SER A 107 30.15 -1.84 7.03
C SER A 107 29.73 -0.45 6.55
N ILE A 108 29.17 0.39 7.43
CA ILE A 108 28.85 1.78 7.12
C ILE A 108 30.14 2.56 6.81
N ALA A 109 31.17 2.44 7.67
CA ALA A 109 32.46 3.10 7.48
C ALA A 109 33.12 2.74 6.14
N ALA A 110 33.05 1.47 5.72
CA ALA A 110 33.65 1.00 4.46
C ALA A 110 33.06 1.67 3.20
N VAL A 111 31.83 2.17 3.27
CA VAL A 111 31.13 2.75 2.11
C VAL A 111 30.72 4.21 2.27
N SER A 112 31.22 4.89 3.31
CA SER A 112 30.88 6.28 3.62
C SER A 112 32.08 7.05 4.20
N ARG A 113 31.85 8.33 4.50
CA ARG A 113 32.62 9.11 5.46
C ARG A 113 31.83 9.08 6.76
N LEU A 114 32.43 8.44 7.77
CA LEU A 114 31.81 8.20 9.07
C LEU A 114 32.55 8.99 10.15
N ARG A 115 31.78 9.66 11.02
CA ARG A 115 32.31 10.27 12.24
C ARG A 115 31.52 9.80 13.44
N ILE A 116 32.21 9.26 14.45
CA ILE A 116 31.61 8.85 15.72
C ILE A 116 32.19 9.77 16.81
N ALA A 117 31.32 10.47 17.52
CA ALA A 117 31.68 11.20 18.71
C ALA A 117 30.93 10.60 19.90
N SER A 118 31.63 10.21 20.96
CA SER A 118 31.02 9.52 22.08
C SER A 118 31.57 9.98 23.42
N ARG A 119 30.69 9.95 24.43
CA ARG A 119 31.05 10.21 25.82
C ARG A 119 30.36 9.18 26.71
N PRO A 120 31.09 8.29 27.36
CA PRO A 120 30.50 7.39 28.36
C PRO A 120 29.86 8.16 29.51
N ARG A 121 28.85 7.57 30.14
CA ARG A 121 28.29 8.13 31.37
C ARG A 121 29.33 8.13 32.48
N GLY A 122 29.60 9.29 33.07
CA GLY A 122 30.61 9.47 34.12
C GLY A 122 31.99 9.85 33.60
N ALA A 123 32.25 9.86 32.29
CA ALA A 123 33.48 10.39 31.72
C ALA A 123 33.50 11.93 31.74
N GLU A 124 34.68 12.54 31.94
CA GLU A 124 34.82 13.99 31.95
C GLU A 124 34.83 14.60 30.54
N SER A 125 35.44 13.89 29.56
CA SER A 125 35.56 14.31 28.16
C SER A 125 34.85 13.36 27.22
N ALA A 126 34.56 13.85 26.03
CA ALA A 126 34.13 13.06 24.90
C ALA A 126 35.26 12.91 23.90
N SER A 127 35.30 11.79 23.21
CA SER A 127 36.30 11.54 22.15
C SER A 127 35.60 11.26 20.83
N PHE A 128 36.32 11.48 19.71
CA PHE A 128 35.79 11.15 18.39
C PHE A 128 36.79 10.37 17.56
N ILE A 129 36.26 9.62 16.61
CA ILE A 129 36.98 8.98 15.53
C ILE A 129 36.28 9.29 14.20
N ALA A 130 37.08 9.58 13.17
CA ALA A 130 36.59 9.78 11.81
C ALA A 130 37.27 8.79 10.86
N ALA A 131 36.45 8.15 10.01
CA ALA A 131 36.90 7.15 9.04
C ALA A 131 36.38 7.47 7.64
N GLU A 132 37.15 7.18 6.62
CA GLU A 132 36.76 7.29 5.21
C GLU A 132 37.08 5.97 4.50
N ALA A 133 36.08 5.40 3.84
CA ALA A 133 36.18 4.08 3.17
C ALA A 133 36.76 2.98 4.07
N GLY A 134 36.43 3.00 5.37
CA GLY A 134 36.88 2.04 6.37
C GLY A 134 38.23 2.35 7.01
N ALA A 135 38.99 3.33 6.51
CA ALA A 135 40.27 3.72 7.08
C ALA A 135 40.10 4.90 8.05
N VAL A 136 40.61 4.76 9.27
CA VAL A 136 40.63 5.85 10.25
C VAL A 136 41.52 6.99 9.71
N ARG A 137 40.98 8.21 9.73
CA ARG A 137 41.66 9.44 9.26
C ARG A 137 42.02 10.36 10.38
N GLU A 138 41.14 10.48 11.37
CA GLU A 138 41.31 11.44 12.45
C GLU A 138 40.71 10.88 13.74
N ARG A 139 41.30 11.26 14.88
CA ARG A 139 40.77 11.00 16.23
C ARG A 139 41.19 12.13 17.18
N GLY A 140 40.41 12.33 18.21
CA GLY A 140 40.72 13.37 19.20
C GLY A 140 39.57 13.64 20.15
N ASP A 141 39.66 14.72 20.87
CA ASP A 141 38.66 15.16 21.83
C ASP A 141 37.43 15.77 21.12
N ALA A 142 36.25 15.56 21.70
CA ALA A 142 35.01 16.13 21.23
C ALA A 142 34.26 16.80 22.37
N GLY A 143 33.36 17.74 22.03
CA GLY A 143 32.47 18.39 22.98
C GLY A 143 31.06 17.84 22.82
N ARG A 144 30.63 16.97 23.76
CA ARG A 144 29.20 16.52 23.79
C ARG A 144 28.77 16.08 25.20
N ALA A 145 27.44 16.00 25.38
CA ALA A 145 26.81 15.35 26.55
C ALA A 145 27.04 13.82 26.49
N PRO A 146 26.81 13.07 27.61
CA PRO A 146 26.88 11.61 27.59
C PRO A 146 26.02 10.99 26.49
N GLY A 147 26.51 9.91 25.88
CA GLY A 147 25.85 9.19 24.77
C GLY A 147 26.72 9.14 23.51
N THR A 148 26.15 8.83 22.33
CA THR A 148 26.88 8.72 21.06
C THR A 148 26.23 9.54 19.96
N THR A 149 27.04 10.14 19.11
CA THR A 149 26.60 10.79 17.86
C THR A 149 27.36 10.14 16.71
N VAL A 150 26.64 9.56 15.78
CA VAL A 150 27.19 9.00 14.54
C VAL A 150 26.71 9.83 13.37
N GLU A 151 27.66 10.37 12.63
CA GLU A 151 27.45 11.15 11.42
C GLU A 151 27.93 10.35 10.21
N VAL A 152 27.08 10.22 9.20
CA VAL A 152 27.34 9.50 7.96
C VAL A 152 27.21 10.47 6.80
N GLU A 153 28.29 10.62 6.01
CA GLU A 153 28.31 11.46 4.83
C GLU A 153 28.66 10.66 3.58
N ASP A 154 28.07 11.08 2.44
CA ASP A 154 28.33 10.54 1.10
C ASP A 154 28.27 9.01 1.03
N LEU A 155 27.21 8.42 1.55
CA LEU A 155 27.03 6.95 1.54
C LEU A 155 27.10 6.42 0.11
N PHE A 156 27.88 5.34 -0.08
CA PHE A 156 28.15 4.72 -1.39
C PHE A 156 29.00 5.57 -2.36
N PHE A 157 29.75 6.55 -1.86
CA PHE A 157 30.61 7.37 -2.74
C PHE A 157 31.65 6.53 -3.52
N ASN A 158 32.13 5.43 -2.92
CA ASN A 158 33.13 4.52 -3.49
C ASN A 158 32.49 3.27 -4.16
N THR A 159 31.16 3.21 -4.27
CA THR A 159 30.42 2.12 -4.91
C THR A 159 29.37 2.67 -5.91
N PRO A 160 29.82 3.28 -7.05
CA PRO A 160 28.94 4.01 -7.97
C PRO A 160 27.87 3.14 -8.62
N ALA A 161 28.13 1.85 -8.82
CA ALA A 161 27.14 0.90 -9.33
C ALA A 161 25.93 0.82 -8.41
N ARG A 162 26.15 0.74 -7.08
CA ARG A 162 25.07 0.67 -6.09
C ARG A 162 24.29 1.97 -5.99
N ARG A 163 24.97 3.11 -6.06
CA ARG A 163 24.35 4.44 -6.00
C ARG A 163 23.32 4.67 -7.10
N LYS A 164 23.49 4.04 -8.26
CA LYS A 164 22.53 4.11 -9.38
C LYS A 164 21.20 3.38 -9.12
N PHE A 165 21.17 2.45 -8.17
CA PHE A 165 20.00 1.64 -7.84
C PHE A 165 19.33 2.06 -6.52
N LEU A 166 19.70 3.21 -5.97
CA LEU A 166 19.04 3.76 -4.79
C LEU A 166 17.62 4.22 -5.15
N ASN A 167 16.71 4.08 -4.20
CA ASN A 167 15.38 4.66 -4.29
C ASN A 167 15.47 6.20 -4.34
N SER A 168 14.36 6.85 -4.69
CA SER A 168 14.30 8.31 -4.64
C SER A 168 14.57 8.81 -3.21
N PRO A 169 15.21 9.99 -3.05
CA PRO A 169 15.46 10.58 -1.73
C PRO A 169 14.20 10.68 -0.87
N THR A 170 13.08 11.08 -1.46
CA THR A 170 11.78 11.15 -0.77
C THR A 170 11.25 9.77 -0.37
N GLY A 171 11.47 8.75 -1.20
CA GLY A 171 11.11 7.36 -0.89
C GLY A 171 11.90 6.80 0.29
N GLU A 172 13.21 7.07 0.35
CA GLU A 172 14.07 6.68 1.49
C GLU A 172 13.66 7.43 2.77
N LEU A 173 13.33 8.72 2.66
CA LEU A 173 12.90 9.53 3.80
C LEU A 173 11.56 9.01 4.38
N ARG A 174 10.57 8.72 3.52
CA ARG A 174 9.29 8.12 3.96
C ARG A 174 9.48 6.77 4.63
N ALA A 175 10.37 5.94 4.10
CA ALA A 175 10.69 4.66 4.73
C ALA A 175 11.38 4.86 6.09
N ALA A 176 12.18 5.93 6.27
CA ALA A 176 12.76 6.30 7.56
C ALA A 176 11.67 6.74 8.56
N PHE A 177 10.68 7.52 8.15
CA PHE A 177 9.54 7.89 9.01
C PHE A 177 8.81 6.64 9.52
N ARG A 178 8.41 5.72 8.62
CA ARG A 178 7.73 4.48 9.01
C ARG A 178 8.57 3.60 9.94
N MET A 179 9.87 3.56 9.72
CA MET A 179 10.78 2.83 10.60
C MET A 179 10.82 3.45 12.00
N LEU A 180 10.97 4.78 12.10
CA LEU A 180 11.01 5.48 13.39
C LEU A 180 9.66 5.40 14.11
N GLU A 181 8.54 5.46 13.39
CA GLU A 181 7.20 5.21 13.92
C GLU A 181 7.08 3.81 14.56
N ALA A 182 7.55 2.77 13.84
CA ALA A 182 7.54 1.41 14.35
C ALA A 182 8.43 1.26 15.61
N TYR A 183 9.60 1.89 15.66
CA TYR A 183 10.43 1.89 16.87
C TYR A 183 9.83 2.71 18.00
N ALA A 184 9.18 3.84 17.73
CA ALA A 184 8.48 4.60 18.73
C ALA A 184 7.34 3.80 19.39
N LEU A 185 6.65 2.96 18.60
CA LEU A 185 5.64 2.02 19.10
C LEU A 185 6.26 0.86 19.88
N ALA A 186 7.42 0.35 19.44
CA ALA A 186 8.13 -0.74 20.11
C ALA A 186 8.78 -0.31 21.44
N PHE A 187 9.20 0.98 21.54
CA PHE A 187 9.92 1.56 22.67
C PHE A 187 9.26 2.87 23.12
N PRO A 188 8.05 2.79 23.70
CA PRO A 188 7.32 3.99 24.13
C PRO A 188 8.07 4.81 25.19
N GLU A 189 8.97 4.20 25.96
CA GLU A 189 9.82 4.85 26.95
C GLU A 189 10.98 5.67 26.35
N VAL A 190 11.18 5.64 25.02
CA VAL A 190 12.21 6.37 24.30
C VAL A 190 11.59 7.54 23.53
N GLY A 191 12.16 8.73 23.67
CA GLY A 191 11.80 9.89 22.86
C GLY A 191 12.49 9.83 21.49
N PHE A 192 11.74 10.19 20.43
CA PHE A 192 12.26 10.24 19.07
C PHE A 192 12.01 11.62 18.47
N ARG A 193 13.05 12.20 17.90
CA ARG A 193 13.00 13.50 17.21
C ARG A 193 13.62 13.38 15.83
N MET A 194 13.02 14.01 14.84
CA MET A 194 13.58 14.05 13.49
C MET A 194 13.59 15.47 12.91
N ILE A 195 14.72 15.84 12.35
CA ILE A 195 14.99 17.14 11.73
C ILE A 195 15.45 16.87 10.29
N VAL A 196 14.80 17.48 9.31
CA VAL A 196 15.16 17.38 7.89
C VAL A 196 15.39 18.78 7.34
N ASP A 197 16.56 19.02 6.77
CA ASP A 197 16.98 20.32 6.23
C ASP A 197 16.78 21.48 7.22
N GLY A 198 17.14 21.23 8.49
CA GLY A 198 17.00 22.20 9.58
C GLY A 198 15.58 22.42 10.08
N ARG A 199 14.59 21.72 9.54
CA ARG A 199 13.18 21.80 9.98
C ARG A 199 12.83 20.55 10.78
N GLU A 200 12.27 20.75 11.97
CA GLU A 200 11.71 19.68 12.76
C GLU A 200 10.49 19.08 12.05
N ARG A 201 10.50 17.75 11.90
CA ARG A 201 9.40 17.00 11.30
C ARG A 201 8.48 16.42 12.36
N PHE A 202 9.06 15.92 13.42
CA PHE A 202 8.36 15.48 14.61
C PHE A 202 9.27 15.52 15.84
N ASP A 203 8.64 15.61 16.99
CA ASP A 203 9.23 15.39 18.31
C ASP A 203 8.22 14.56 19.11
N TRP A 204 8.53 13.28 19.30
CA TRP A 204 7.72 12.33 20.07
C TRP A 204 8.38 12.08 21.42
N PRO A 205 7.92 12.73 22.48
CA PRO A 205 8.53 12.58 23.79
C PRO A 205 8.37 11.14 24.31
N ALA A 206 9.26 10.72 25.21
CA ALA A 206 9.12 9.47 25.91
C ALA A 206 7.82 9.44 26.72
N VAL A 207 7.10 8.32 26.69
CA VAL A 207 5.94 8.08 27.56
C VAL A 207 6.43 7.93 29.01
N ARG A 208 5.85 8.70 29.91
CA ARG A 208 6.34 8.78 31.31
C ARG A 208 6.02 7.54 32.12
N ASP A 209 4.83 6.98 31.91
CA ASP A 209 4.36 5.78 32.62
C ASP A 209 4.21 4.64 31.62
N ALA A 210 5.34 3.98 31.35
CA ALA A 210 5.41 2.85 30.43
C ALA A 210 5.12 1.50 31.10
N GLU A 211 4.81 1.47 32.41
CA GLU A 211 4.48 0.24 33.14
C GLU A 211 3.11 -0.32 32.72
N ASP A 212 2.12 0.56 32.50
CA ASP A 212 0.86 0.17 31.86
C ASP A 212 1.03 0.13 30.33
N ALA A 213 1.24 -1.06 29.78
CA ALA A 213 1.45 -1.26 28.35
C ALA A 213 0.31 -0.73 27.48
N VAL A 214 -0.95 -0.77 27.95
CA VAL A 214 -2.12 -0.26 27.20
C VAL A 214 -2.12 1.26 27.21
N ALA A 215 -1.91 1.88 28.38
CA ALA A 215 -1.84 3.33 28.49
C ALA A 215 -0.68 3.88 27.67
N ALA A 216 0.50 3.25 27.77
CA ALA A 216 1.68 3.63 26.99
C ALA A 216 1.46 3.50 25.48
N ALA A 217 0.84 2.41 25.03
CA ALA A 217 0.51 2.22 23.60
C ALA A 217 -0.46 3.29 23.09
N ARG A 218 -1.49 3.65 23.88
CA ARG A 218 -2.45 4.71 23.51
C ARG A 218 -1.83 6.10 23.51
N GLU A 219 -1.00 6.44 24.51
CA GLU A 219 -0.30 7.71 24.57
C GLU A 219 0.67 7.85 23.37
N ARG A 220 1.41 6.80 23.07
CA ARG A 220 2.29 6.78 21.91
C ARG A 220 1.51 6.89 20.58
N ALA A 221 0.40 6.16 20.43
CA ALA A 221 -0.47 6.27 19.26
C ALA A 221 -1.04 7.69 19.10
N ALA A 222 -1.39 8.37 20.21
CA ALA A 222 -1.85 9.75 20.17
C ALA A 222 -0.76 10.73 19.72
N ALA A 223 0.49 10.52 20.12
CA ALA A 223 1.63 11.31 19.67
C ALA A 223 1.94 11.10 18.17
N LEU A 224 1.74 9.88 17.66
CA LEU A 224 2.03 9.51 16.27
C LEU A 224 0.92 9.91 15.31
N TRP A 225 -0.34 9.60 15.65
CA TRP A 225 -1.48 9.67 14.72
C TRP A 225 -2.54 10.70 15.14
N GLY A 226 -2.28 11.45 16.20
CA GLY A 226 -3.22 12.40 16.75
C GLY A 226 -4.21 11.79 17.75
N ALA A 227 -4.63 12.60 18.73
CA ALA A 227 -5.50 12.17 19.83
C ALA A 227 -6.87 11.65 19.37
N ARG A 228 -7.41 12.22 18.27
CA ARG A 228 -8.70 11.82 17.71
C ARG A 228 -8.67 10.37 17.23
N LEU A 229 -7.71 10.00 16.37
CA LEU A 229 -7.59 8.65 15.85
C LEU A 229 -7.24 7.65 16.96
N ALA A 230 -6.31 8.01 17.84
CA ALA A 230 -5.91 7.17 18.95
C ALA A 230 -7.07 6.83 19.90
N SER A 231 -8.03 7.76 20.11
CA SER A 231 -9.21 7.53 20.94
C SER A 231 -10.21 6.54 20.34
N GLN A 232 -10.19 6.35 19.02
CA GLN A 232 -11.07 5.44 18.29
C GLN A 232 -10.49 4.02 18.17
N LEU A 233 -9.21 3.82 18.52
CA LEU A 233 -8.58 2.51 18.44
C LEU A 233 -9.13 1.56 19.53
N LEU A 234 -9.49 0.36 19.11
CA LEU A 234 -9.90 -0.71 20.01
C LEU A 234 -8.67 -1.43 20.55
N VAL A 235 -8.71 -1.80 21.82
CA VAL A 235 -7.65 -2.58 22.45
C VAL A 235 -8.02 -4.06 22.44
N ALA A 236 -7.10 -4.89 21.98
CA ALA A 236 -7.19 -6.33 22.10
C ALA A 236 -6.04 -6.84 22.97
N GLN A 237 -6.34 -7.74 23.88
CA GLN A 237 -5.37 -8.43 24.74
C GLN A 237 -5.68 -9.92 24.78
N GLY A 238 -4.63 -10.72 24.88
CA GLY A 238 -4.75 -12.16 25.06
C GLY A 238 -3.43 -12.78 25.50
N GLU A 239 -3.54 -13.84 26.28
CA GLU A 239 -2.40 -14.63 26.72
C GLU A 239 -2.75 -16.11 26.65
N ARG A 240 -1.82 -16.94 26.18
CA ARG A 240 -1.95 -18.39 26.15
C ARG A 240 -0.58 -19.05 25.96
N ASP A 241 -0.28 -20.05 26.78
CA ASP A 241 0.92 -20.90 26.67
C ASP A 241 2.24 -20.09 26.66
N GLY A 242 2.31 -18.98 27.42
CA GLY A 242 3.45 -18.07 27.45
C GLY A 242 3.54 -17.11 26.25
N LEU A 243 2.58 -17.16 25.33
CA LEU A 243 2.43 -16.16 24.26
C LEU A 243 1.54 -15.03 24.75
N GLY A 244 1.96 -13.77 24.56
CA GLY A 244 1.20 -12.57 24.92
C GLY A 244 0.88 -11.72 23.71
N VAL A 245 -0.35 -11.24 23.61
CA VAL A 245 -0.83 -10.34 22.54
C VAL A 245 -1.38 -9.07 23.16
N LEU A 246 -0.90 -7.94 22.68
CA LEU A 246 -1.53 -6.63 22.81
C LEU A 246 -1.72 -6.08 21.39
N ALA A 247 -2.90 -5.52 21.07
CA ALA A 247 -3.08 -4.84 19.80
C ALA A 247 -3.94 -3.58 19.93
N LEU A 248 -3.61 -2.58 19.14
CA LEU A 248 -4.46 -1.44 18.85
C LEU A 248 -5.05 -1.64 17.45
N LEU A 249 -6.37 -1.69 17.34
CA LEU A 249 -7.11 -2.02 16.14
C LEU A 249 -7.93 -0.81 15.68
N GLY A 250 -7.71 -0.36 14.46
CA GLY A 250 -8.49 0.71 13.85
C GLY A 250 -9.91 0.23 13.49
N LEU A 251 -10.86 1.14 13.48
CA LEU A 251 -12.20 0.84 12.97
C LEU A 251 -12.15 0.50 11.47
N PRO A 252 -13.14 -0.23 10.91
CA PRO A 252 -13.16 -0.59 9.49
C PRO A 252 -13.02 0.61 8.53
N GLU A 253 -13.45 1.79 8.95
CA GLU A 253 -13.31 3.04 8.18
C GLU A 253 -11.85 3.52 8.05
N HIS A 254 -10.95 3.06 8.93
CA HIS A 254 -9.51 3.36 8.87
C HIS A 254 -8.72 2.32 8.06
N ALA A 255 -9.42 1.36 7.42
CA ALA A 255 -8.78 0.35 6.60
C ALA A 255 -8.06 0.96 5.38
N ARG A 256 -6.86 0.47 5.08
CA ARG A 256 -5.98 0.99 4.02
C ARG A 256 -6.02 0.10 2.77
N ALA A 257 -5.68 0.67 1.62
CA ALA A 257 -5.49 -0.08 0.38
C ALA A 257 -4.25 -0.99 0.47
N THR A 258 -3.24 -0.57 1.22
CA THR A 258 -1.95 -1.22 1.40
C THR A 258 -1.77 -1.78 2.81
N ARG A 259 -0.72 -2.57 3.04
CA ARG A 259 -0.35 -3.06 4.38
C ARG A 259 0.41 -2.04 5.23
N ASP A 260 0.68 -0.86 4.71
CA ASP A 260 1.48 0.17 5.39
C ASP A 260 0.85 0.64 6.73
N GLY A 261 -0.47 0.48 6.87
CA GLY A 261 -1.16 0.71 8.16
C GLY A 261 -0.99 -0.39 9.20
N GLN A 262 -0.21 -1.45 8.93
CA GLN A 262 0.03 -2.54 9.86
C GLN A 262 1.45 -2.47 10.42
N VAL A 263 1.57 -2.25 11.73
CA VAL A 263 2.83 -2.34 12.46
C VAL A 263 2.81 -3.62 13.29
N ILE A 264 3.68 -4.56 12.98
CA ILE A 264 3.78 -5.85 13.68
C ILE A 264 5.10 -5.91 14.43
N LEU A 265 5.01 -6.05 15.73
CA LEU A 265 6.13 -6.08 16.67
C LEU A 265 6.18 -7.43 17.37
N VAL A 266 7.27 -8.16 17.21
CA VAL A 266 7.52 -9.43 17.90
C VAL A 266 8.73 -9.28 18.82
N ASN A 267 8.54 -9.42 20.12
CA ASN A 267 9.57 -9.15 21.12
C ASN A 267 10.27 -7.81 20.87
N ARG A 268 9.46 -6.74 20.63
CA ARG A 268 9.90 -5.36 20.33
C ARG A 268 10.60 -5.18 18.98
N ARG A 269 10.74 -6.23 18.16
CA ARG A 269 11.29 -6.15 16.81
C ARG A 269 10.19 -5.87 15.79
N TRP A 270 10.41 -4.89 14.93
CA TRP A 270 9.52 -4.63 13.81
C TRP A 270 9.71 -5.67 12.72
N VAL A 271 8.70 -6.49 12.48
CA VAL A 271 8.75 -7.62 11.55
C VAL A 271 7.69 -7.52 10.46
N GLN A 272 7.97 -8.18 9.34
CA GLN A 272 7.00 -8.47 8.28
C GLN A 272 6.61 -9.94 8.38
N SER A 273 5.38 -10.22 8.73
CA SER A 273 4.87 -11.60 8.85
C SER A 273 3.55 -11.75 8.10
N PRO A 274 3.55 -12.47 6.97
CA PRO A 274 2.32 -12.81 6.25
C PRO A 274 1.32 -13.54 7.15
N LEU A 275 1.80 -14.43 8.03
CA LEU A 275 1.01 -15.18 8.99
C LEU A 275 0.20 -14.24 9.91
N LEU A 276 0.88 -13.28 10.55
CA LEU A 276 0.25 -12.35 11.47
C LEU A 276 -0.68 -11.35 10.76
N GLY A 277 -0.30 -10.92 9.56
CA GLY A 277 -1.16 -10.11 8.69
C GLY A 277 -2.44 -10.84 8.30
N GLN A 278 -2.37 -12.15 8.05
CA GLN A 278 -3.55 -12.98 7.76
C GLN A 278 -4.40 -13.20 9.01
N ALA A 279 -3.80 -13.41 10.18
CA ALA A 279 -4.52 -13.53 11.46
C ALA A 279 -5.32 -12.25 11.78
N LEU A 280 -4.71 -11.07 11.60
CA LEU A 280 -5.40 -9.79 11.71
C LEU A 280 -6.56 -9.68 10.72
N ARG A 281 -6.34 -10.03 9.46
CA ARG A 281 -7.40 -10.01 8.44
C ARG A 281 -8.56 -10.94 8.80
N GLN A 282 -8.26 -12.13 9.29
CA GLN A 282 -9.28 -13.09 9.75
C GLN A 282 -10.08 -12.54 10.94
N ALA A 283 -9.42 -11.85 11.89
CA ALA A 283 -10.10 -11.24 13.04
C ALA A 283 -11.12 -10.17 12.60
N TYR A 284 -10.83 -9.38 11.58
CA TYR A 284 -11.79 -8.42 11.02
C TYR A 284 -12.88 -9.08 10.18
N GLY A 285 -12.62 -10.23 9.56
CA GLY A 285 -13.60 -10.95 8.75
C GLY A 285 -14.29 -10.05 7.71
N ASN A 286 -15.62 -10.04 7.76
CA ASN A 286 -16.47 -9.27 6.82
C ASN A 286 -16.60 -7.78 7.16
N LEU A 287 -15.94 -7.29 8.23
CA LEU A 287 -15.97 -5.87 8.59
C LEU A 287 -15.15 -5.02 7.62
N LEU A 288 -14.13 -5.61 6.97
CA LEU A 288 -13.29 -4.89 6.01
C LEU A 288 -13.97 -4.78 4.64
N PRO A 289 -14.08 -3.59 4.07
CA PRO A 289 -14.64 -3.43 2.73
C PRO A 289 -13.64 -3.92 1.67
N GLY A 290 -14.05 -4.89 0.85
CA GLY A 290 -13.26 -5.38 -0.30
C GLY A 290 -11.87 -5.94 0.06
N ALA A 291 -10.86 -5.60 -0.74
CA ALA A 291 -9.48 -6.09 -0.59
C ALA A 291 -8.62 -5.22 0.36
N ARG A 292 -9.23 -4.51 1.33
CA ARG A 292 -8.52 -3.61 2.23
C ARG A 292 -7.82 -4.33 3.37
N TYR A 293 -6.80 -3.66 3.91
CA TYR A 293 -6.02 -4.09 5.07
C TYR A 293 -6.41 -3.27 6.30
N PRO A 294 -6.57 -3.89 7.47
CA PRO A 294 -6.87 -3.14 8.68
C PRO A 294 -5.69 -2.26 9.09
N MET A 295 -5.98 -1.08 9.61
CA MET A 295 -5.00 -0.32 10.39
C MET A 295 -4.86 -0.99 11.75
N ALA A 296 -3.66 -1.45 12.10
CA ALA A 296 -3.44 -2.16 13.35
C ALA A 296 -1.97 -2.10 13.79
N THR A 297 -1.76 -1.95 15.10
CA THR A 297 -0.46 -2.24 15.71
C THR A 297 -0.60 -3.48 16.57
N LEU A 298 0.27 -4.44 16.36
CA LEU A 298 0.29 -5.72 17.08
C LEU A 298 1.63 -5.87 17.81
N TRP A 299 1.58 -6.01 19.13
CA TRP A 299 2.71 -6.43 19.97
C TRP A 299 2.50 -7.89 20.33
N LEU A 300 3.45 -8.73 19.97
CA LEU A 300 3.44 -10.16 20.26
C LEU A 300 4.68 -10.50 21.10
N SER A 301 4.45 -11.02 22.29
CA SER A 301 5.47 -11.59 23.17
C SER A 301 5.54 -13.10 22.94
N VAL A 302 6.73 -13.59 22.61
CA VAL A 302 7.00 -15.02 22.34
C VAL A 302 8.22 -15.44 23.15
N PRO A 303 8.19 -16.58 23.86
CA PRO A 303 9.39 -17.14 24.48
C PRO A 303 10.51 -17.32 23.45
N SER A 304 11.76 -16.99 23.82
CA SER A 304 12.90 -17.02 22.92
C SER A 304 13.12 -18.40 22.26
N GLU A 305 12.83 -19.46 23.01
CA GLU A 305 12.98 -20.84 22.52
C GLU A 305 11.97 -21.22 21.42
N ARG A 306 10.93 -20.39 21.22
CA ARG A 306 9.89 -20.61 20.21
C ARG A 306 9.98 -19.65 19.04
N LEU A 307 11.02 -18.81 18.99
CA LEU A 307 11.18 -17.76 17.99
C LEU A 307 12.56 -17.84 17.34
N ASP A 308 12.63 -18.09 16.04
CA ASP A 308 13.86 -17.92 15.27
C ASP A 308 13.86 -16.54 14.59
N VAL A 309 14.80 -15.69 14.97
CA VAL A 309 14.99 -14.32 14.43
C VAL A 309 16.12 -14.25 13.40
N ASN A 310 16.88 -15.33 13.20
CA ASN A 310 18.03 -15.36 12.29
C ASN A 310 17.66 -15.92 10.91
N VAL A 311 16.50 -15.56 10.39
CA VAL A 311 15.97 -16.05 9.10
C VAL A 311 16.49 -15.24 7.92
N HIS A 312 16.62 -13.91 8.07
CA HIS A 312 17.02 -12.99 7.01
C HIS A 312 18.04 -11.96 7.52
N PRO A 313 19.01 -11.52 6.68
CA PRO A 313 20.01 -10.52 7.07
C PRO A 313 19.41 -9.24 7.67
N THR A 314 18.28 -8.76 7.13
CA THR A 314 17.60 -7.55 7.61
C THR A 314 16.79 -7.76 8.90
N LYS A 315 16.69 -8.99 9.41
CA LYS A 315 15.95 -9.38 10.63
C LYS A 315 14.46 -8.96 10.62
N ARG A 316 13.90 -8.72 9.44
CA ARG A 316 12.48 -8.34 9.28
C ARG A 316 11.54 -9.55 9.19
N GLU A 317 12.07 -10.74 9.04
CA GLU A 317 11.33 -12.00 9.01
C GLU A 317 11.67 -12.83 10.23
N VAL A 318 10.67 -13.48 10.78
CA VAL A 318 10.79 -14.39 11.93
C VAL A 318 10.05 -15.67 11.65
N ARG A 319 10.53 -16.78 12.25
CA ARG A 319 9.84 -18.07 12.22
C ARG A 319 9.40 -18.46 13.62
N PHE A 320 8.16 -18.94 13.73
CA PHE A 320 7.60 -19.42 14.97
C PHE A 320 7.67 -20.96 15.02
N ALA A 321 8.06 -21.50 16.15
CA ALA A 321 8.06 -22.96 16.35
C ALA A 321 6.64 -23.55 16.28
N THR A 322 5.60 -22.76 16.62
CA THR A 322 4.19 -23.17 16.63
C THR A 322 3.32 -22.10 15.98
N GLU A 323 3.31 -22.08 14.63
CA GLU A 323 2.60 -21.08 13.84
C GLU A 323 1.08 -21.07 14.12
N ASP A 324 0.45 -22.24 14.21
CA ASP A 324 -0.99 -22.38 14.46
C ASP A 324 -1.42 -21.79 15.81
N SER A 325 -0.60 -21.95 16.85
CA SER A 325 -0.86 -21.41 18.18
C SER A 325 -0.80 -19.88 18.18
N VAL A 326 0.21 -19.33 17.53
CA VAL A 326 0.39 -17.88 17.35
C VAL A 326 -0.76 -17.30 16.53
N PHE A 327 -1.07 -17.90 15.39
CA PHE A 327 -2.15 -17.48 14.50
C PHE A 327 -3.50 -17.46 15.24
N SER A 328 -3.86 -18.57 15.90
CA SER A 328 -5.14 -18.70 16.59
C SER A 328 -5.27 -17.76 17.77
N LEU A 329 -4.18 -17.49 18.52
CA LEU A 329 -4.18 -16.54 19.62
C LEU A 329 -4.41 -15.11 19.12
N VAL A 330 -3.67 -14.69 18.09
CA VAL A 330 -3.82 -13.34 17.51
C VAL A 330 -5.21 -13.15 16.94
N ALA A 331 -5.68 -14.08 16.10
CA ALA A 331 -7.00 -14.00 15.50
C ALA A 331 -8.13 -13.94 16.55
N ALA A 332 -8.09 -14.82 17.55
CA ALA A 332 -9.11 -14.86 18.60
C ALA A 332 -9.08 -13.61 19.51
N SER A 333 -7.87 -13.13 19.88
CA SER A 333 -7.74 -11.95 20.74
C SER A 333 -8.24 -10.69 20.03
N CYS A 334 -7.87 -10.51 18.76
CA CYS A 334 -8.28 -9.34 17.98
C CYS A 334 -9.77 -9.38 17.60
N ALA A 335 -10.37 -10.56 17.40
CA ALA A 335 -11.79 -10.69 17.07
C ALA A 335 -12.72 -10.23 18.21
N LYS A 336 -12.31 -10.38 19.48
CA LYS A 336 -13.15 -10.04 20.63
C LYS A 336 -13.65 -8.59 20.64
N PRO A 337 -12.77 -7.56 20.60
CA PRO A 337 -13.23 -6.17 20.57
C PRO A 337 -13.94 -5.82 19.25
N LEU A 338 -13.59 -6.45 18.14
CA LEU A 338 -14.22 -6.22 16.83
C LEU A 338 -15.66 -6.75 16.76
N ALA A 339 -16.01 -7.77 17.56
CA ALA A 339 -17.37 -8.31 17.63
C ALA A 339 -18.39 -7.30 18.16
N THR A 340 -17.95 -6.24 18.84
CA THR A 340 -18.83 -5.15 19.30
C THR A 340 -19.20 -4.16 18.21
N ILE A 341 -18.49 -4.18 17.08
CA ILE A 341 -18.77 -3.31 15.94
C ILE A 341 -19.92 -3.91 15.15
N GLN A 342 -21.01 -3.17 15.00
CA GLN A 342 -22.06 -3.56 14.06
C GLN A 342 -21.51 -3.42 12.64
N PRO A 343 -21.63 -4.46 11.79
CA PRO A 343 -21.20 -4.35 10.40
C PRO A 343 -21.97 -3.19 9.73
N PRO A 344 -21.31 -2.37 8.90
CA PRO A 344 -21.93 -1.21 8.24
C PRO A 344 -23.10 -1.59 7.31
N PHE A 345 -23.29 -2.87 7.04
CA PHE A 345 -24.41 -3.44 6.31
C PHE A 345 -25.08 -4.51 7.17
N THR A 346 -26.04 -4.12 7.95
CA THR A 346 -27.10 -5.05 8.31
C THR A 346 -27.80 -5.34 6.99
N VAL A 347 -27.52 -6.50 6.39
CA VAL A 347 -28.53 -7.11 5.52
C VAL A 347 -29.72 -7.29 6.44
N VAL A 348 -30.64 -6.35 6.41
CA VAL A 348 -31.98 -6.59 6.90
C VAL A 348 -32.41 -7.78 6.07
N ARG A 349 -32.35 -8.99 6.62
CA ARG A 349 -33.23 -10.07 6.19
C ARG A 349 -34.61 -9.53 6.49
N GLY A 350 -35.11 -8.70 5.57
CA GLY A 350 -36.53 -8.46 5.46
C GLY A 350 -37.13 -9.82 5.42
N GLY A 351 -38.08 -10.07 6.32
CA GLY A 351 -38.80 -11.34 6.37
C GLY A 351 -39.13 -11.74 4.94
N ALA A 352 -38.84 -12.97 4.61
CA ALA A 352 -38.96 -13.53 3.29
C ALA A 352 -40.36 -13.23 2.69
N ALA A 353 -40.48 -12.10 2.01
CA ALA A 353 -41.31 -12.00 0.87
C ALA A 353 -40.52 -12.72 -0.23
N GLU A 354 -40.89 -13.95 -0.52
CA GLU A 354 -40.39 -14.67 -1.69
C GLU A 354 -40.48 -13.72 -2.89
N PRO A 355 -39.38 -13.49 -3.59
CA PRO A 355 -39.42 -12.54 -4.70
C PRO A 355 -40.43 -13.08 -5.72
N LYS A 356 -41.33 -12.22 -6.19
CA LYS A 356 -42.42 -12.54 -7.15
C LYS A 356 -41.99 -13.26 -8.44
N TRP A 357 -40.67 -13.40 -8.68
CA TRP A 357 -40.14 -14.22 -9.76
C TRP A 357 -40.15 -15.73 -9.44
N ALA A 358 -40.11 -16.11 -8.16
CA ALA A 358 -40.15 -17.52 -7.75
C ALA A 358 -41.53 -18.15 -8.08
N ASP A 359 -42.59 -17.37 -8.00
CA ASP A 359 -43.94 -17.81 -8.39
C ASP A 359 -44.04 -17.97 -9.93
N ARG A 360 -43.41 -17.07 -10.70
CA ARG A 360 -43.35 -17.21 -12.18
C ARG A 360 -42.49 -18.40 -12.64
N VAL A 361 -41.47 -18.79 -11.89
CA VAL A 361 -40.67 -19.98 -12.21
C VAL A 361 -41.46 -21.25 -11.88
N ARG A 362 -42.29 -21.24 -10.83
CA ARG A 362 -43.19 -22.38 -10.51
C ARG A 362 -44.31 -22.50 -11.53
N GLU A 363 -44.96 -21.42 -11.94
CA GLU A 363 -45.98 -21.43 -13.01
C GLU A 363 -45.40 -21.79 -14.38
N GLY A 364 -44.13 -21.38 -14.69
CA GLY A 364 -43.44 -21.78 -15.91
C GLY A 364 -42.93 -23.23 -15.92
N SER A 365 -42.74 -23.84 -14.75
CA SER A 365 -42.26 -25.23 -14.63
C SER A 365 -43.37 -26.26 -14.88
N GLU A 366 -44.61 -25.92 -14.63
CA GLU A 366 -45.74 -26.83 -14.96
C GLU A 366 -46.07 -26.85 -16.47
N SER A 367 -45.66 -25.83 -17.22
CA SER A 367 -45.82 -25.77 -18.68
C SER A 367 -44.69 -26.40 -19.51
N GLN A 368 -43.55 -26.75 -18.88
CA GLN A 368 -42.39 -27.30 -19.60
C GLN A 368 -42.25 -28.82 -19.57
N THR A 369 -43.25 -29.55 -19.07
CA THR A 369 -43.17 -31.03 -18.99
C THR A 369 -43.77 -31.74 -20.22
N ARG A 370 -43.88 -31.07 -21.38
CA ARG A 370 -44.21 -31.75 -22.64
C ARG A 370 -43.49 -31.15 -23.84
N LEU A 371 -42.23 -31.42 -23.98
CA LEU A 371 -41.54 -31.44 -25.27
C LEU A 371 -41.33 -32.91 -25.65
N GLY A 372 -42.44 -33.53 -26.08
CA GLY A 372 -42.41 -34.78 -26.82
C GLY A 372 -42.04 -34.49 -28.27
N LEU A 373 -40.94 -35.04 -28.71
CA LEU A 373 -40.56 -35.16 -30.11
C LEU A 373 -41.45 -36.21 -30.76
N GLU A 374 -42.37 -35.79 -31.68
CA GLU A 374 -42.91 -36.66 -32.70
C GLU A 374 -42.82 -36.00 -34.09
N PRO A 375 -42.57 -36.80 -35.17
CA PRO A 375 -42.26 -36.27 -36.49
C PRO A 375 -43.53 -35.97 -37.33
N PRO A 376 -43.38 -35.27 -38.50
CA PRO A 376 -44.50 -34.62 -39.18
C PRO A 376 -45.29 -35.56 -40.11
N ALA A 377 -46.60 -35.46 -40.11
CA ALA A 377 -47.49 -35.98 -41.20
C ALA A 377 -48.70 -35.13 -41.40
N GLY A 378 -48.86 -34.60 -42.62
CA GLY A 378 -50.10 -34.48 -43.36
C GLY A 378 -51.00 -33.26 -43.14
N ALA A 379 -51.01 -32.34 -44.08
CA ALA A 379 -52.08 -31.39 -44.39
C ALA A 379 -53.32 -32.15 -44.93
N PRO A 380 -54.50 -31.54 -45.23
CA PRO A 380 -55.11 -30.22 -44.93
C PRO A 380 -56.60 -30.31 -44.55
N ALA A 381 -57.29 -29.27 -44.13
CA ALA A 381 -58.64 -28.86 -44.56
C ALA A 381 -59.20 -27.64 -43.82
N ARG A 382 -59.71 -26.79 -44.63
CA ARG A 382 -60.65 -25.68 -44.58
C ARG A 382 -61.73 -25.77 -43.50
N SER A 383 -62.15 -24.65 -42.92
CA SER A 383 -63.41 -23.90 -43.31
C SER A 383 -63.80 -22.88 -42.23
N ASP A 384 -64.07 -21.73 -42.72
CA ASP A 384 -65.30 -20.90 -42.59
C ASP A 384 -65.60 -20.15 -41.31
N ALA A 385 -65.65 -18.86 -41.55
CA ALA A 385 -66.73 -17.89 -41.36
C ALA A 385 -66.99 -17.41 -39.92
N VAL A 386 -67.25 -16.16 -39.59
CA VAL A 386 -68.15 -15.14 -40.10
C VAL A 386 -68.09 -13.89 -39.19
N ARG A 387 -68.13 -12.73 -39.84
CA ARG A 387 -68.68 -11.41 -39.47
C ARG A 387 -68.17 -10.52 -38.36
N GLY A 388 -67.78 -9.34 -38.84
CA GLY A 388 -67.78 -8.03 -38.27
C GLY A 388 -69.16 -7.50 -37.76
N PRO A 389 -69.39 -6.21 -37.53
CA PRO A 389 -69.13 -5.10 -38.47
C PRO A 389 -68.70 -3.74 -37.82
N GLU A 390 -68.24 -2.85 -38.70
CA GLU A 390 -68.61 -1.42 -38.90
C GLU A 390 -68.27 -0.41 -37.79
N ALA A 391 -67.97 0.82 -38.01
CA ALA A 391 -67.95 1.78 -39.12
C ALA A 391 -67.19 3.02 -38.57
N SER A 392 -66.69 3.97 -39.17
CA SER A 392 -66.92 4.73 -40.40
C SER A 392 -65.98 5.91 -40.43
N ALA A 393 -65.50 6.22 -41.54
CA ALA A 393 -65.55 7.41 -42.40
C ALA A 393 -64.73 8.60 -41.99
N GLY A 394 -63.91 9.17 -42.85
CA GLY A 394 -64.10 9.79 -44.11
C GLY A 394 -62.75 10.44 -44.55
N ALA A 395 -62.41 10.21 -45.79
CA ALA A 395 -62.28 11.08 -46.94
C ALA A 395 -61.33 12.27 -46.79
N SER A 396 -60.37 12.58 -47.67
CA SER A 396 -60.36 12.71 -49.10
C SER A 396 -58.99 13.11 -49.59
N ALA A 397 -58.36 12.48 -50.48
CA ALA A 397 -58.11 12.70 -51.89
C ALA A 397 -56.87 13.54 -52.29
N ALA A 398 -56.20 12.95 -53.24
CA ALA A 398 -55.41 13.48 -54.37
C ALA A 398 -53.92 13.85 -54.03
N GLY A 399 -52.93 13.35 -54.66
CA GLY A 399 -52.73 12.78 -55.99
C GLY A 399 -51.28 12.97 -56.36
N SER A 400 -50.79 12.03 -57.12
CA SER A 400 -49.77 12.06 -58.16
C SER A 400 -48.33 11.75 -57.84
N GLU A 401 -47.93 10.61 -58.42
CA GLU A 401 -46.77 10.32 -59.27
C GLU A 401 -45.37 10.15 -58.64
N SER A 402 -45.02 8.93 -58.49
CA SER A 402 -43.90 8.15 -59.05
C SER A 402 -42.52 8.82 -59.17
N ALA A 403 -41.54 8.30 -58.47
CA ALA A 403 -40.27 7.83 -59.04
C ALA A 403 -39.42 7.11 -57.95
N GLY A 404 -39.07 5.85 -58.21
CA GLY A 404 -37.77 5.24 -57.89
C GLY A 404 -37.42 5.07 -56.41
N ALA A 405 -37.93 4.04 -55.73
CA ALA A 405 -37.40 3.57 -54.48
C ALA A 405 -36.22 2.64 -54.73
N GLY A 406 -34.98 3.16 -54.49
CA GLY A 406 -33.86 2.32 -54.14
C GLY A 406 -34.06 1.79 -52.70
N PRO A 407 -33.47 0.66 -52.30
CA PRO A 407 -33.71 0.08 -51.00
C PRO A 407 -33.33 1.06 -49.89
N ALA A 408 -34.30 1.40 -49.05
CA ALA A 408 -34.11 2.18 -47.86
C ALA A 408 -33.02 1.54 -47.00
N GLY A 409 -31.95 2.30 -46.79
CA GLY A 409 -30.90 1.90 -45.89
C GLY A 409 -31.51 1.53 -44.52
N GLU A 410 -31.22 0.34 -44.02
CA GLU A 410 -31.43 -0.03 -42.64
C GLU A 410 -30.77 1.06 -41.78
N ALA A 411 -31.57 1.87 -41.17
CA ALA A 411 -31.12 2.74 -40.08
C ALA A 411 -30.40 1.82 -39.12
N ALA A 412 -29.09 2.03 -38.99
CA ALA A 412 -28.26 1.25 -38.09
C ALA A 412 -28.89 1.29 -36.70
N ARG A 413 -29.56 0.23 -36.31
CA ARG A 413 -30.02 0.07 -34.93
C ARG A 413 -28.78 0.18 -34.06
N GLU A 414 -28.78 1.16 -33.17
CA GLU A 414 -27.71 1.31 -32.20
C GLU A 414 -27.51 -0.03 -31.46
N PRO A 415 -26.26 -0.50 -31.30
CA PRO A 415 -26.00 -1.77 -30.65
C PRO A 415 -26.57 -1.76 -29.21
N GLU A 416 -27.38 -2.73 -28.91
CA GLU A 416 -27.85 -2.95 -27.53
C GLU A 416 -26.72 -3.48 -26.70
N LEU A 417 -26.41 -2.81 -25.58
CA LEU A 417 -25.34 -3.18 -24.66
C LEU A 417 -25.92 -4.00 -23.51
N TRP A 418 -25.23 -5.07 -23.13
CA TRP A 418 -25.64 -5.90 -22.00
C TRP A 418 -24.57 -5.93 -20.94
N GLN A 419 -24.95 -5.69 -19.68
CA GLN A 419 -24.06 -5.83 -18.55
C GLN A 419 -24.13 -7.25 -17.98
N LEU A 420 -23.03 -7.99 -18.00
CA LEU A 420 -22.92 -9.33 -17.47
C LEU A 420 -22.23 -9.29 -16.08
N HIS A 421 -22.88 -9.84 -15.06
CA HIS A 421 -22.41 -9.89 -13.67
C HIS A 421 -21.95 -8.55 -13.10
N ARG A 422 -22.45 -7.43 -13.65
CA ARG A 422 -22.01 -6.06 -13.27
C ARG A 422 -20.50 -5.86 -13.37
N THR A 423 -19.86 -6.61 -14.26
CA THR A 423 -18.40 -6.61 -14.46
C THR A 423 -18.04 -6.39 -15.92
N TYR A 424 -18.77 -7.03 -16.83
CA TYR A 424 -18.48 -6.97 -18.26
C TYR A 424 -19.63 -6.34 -19.03
N ILE A 425 -19.28 -5.55 -20.05
CA ILE A 425 -20.25 -5.00 -21.01
C ILE A 425 -20.07 -5.75 -22.32
N LEU A 426 -21.14 -6.34 -22.83
CA LEU A 426 -21.19 -7.02 -24.12
C LEU A 426 -21.77 -6.09 -25.17
N ALA A 427 -21.07 -5.93 -26.28
CA ALA A 427 -21.48 -5.10 -27.41
C ALA A 427 -21.44 -5.92 -28.69
N SER A 428 -22.58 -5.99 -29.41
CA SER A 428 -22.62 -6.57 -30.74
C SER A 428 -21.96 -5.62 -31.74
N VAL A 429 -21.03 -6.11 -32.53
CA VAL A 429 -20.32 -5.35 -33.57
C VAL A 429 -20.40 -6.07 -34.92
N ARG A 430 -20.15 -5.35 -36.01
CA ARG A 430 -20.07 -5.97 -37.33
C ARG A 430 -18.99 -7.05 -37.31
N GLY A 431 -19.40 -8.31 -37.48
CA GLY A 431 -18.49 -9.46 -37.53
C GLY A 431 -18.15 -10.09 -36.18
N GLY A 432 -18.91 -9.84 -35.09
CA GLY A 432 -18.68 -10.53 -33.83
C GLY A 432 -19.25 -9.86 -32.60
N LEU A 433 -18.60 -10.14 -31.48
CA LEU A 433 -18.94 -9.64 -30.15
C LEU A 433 -17.71 -8.99 -29.51
N ILE A 434 -17.86 -7.84 -28.89
CA ILE A 434 -16.84 -7.25 -28.01
C ILE A 434 -17.31 -7.42 -26.57
N ILE A 435 -16.42 -7.86 -25.72
CA ILE A 435 -16.59 -7.98 -24.26
C ILE A 435 -15.64 -6.98 -23.63
N VAL A 436 -16.17 -5.96 -22.98
CA VAL A 436 -15.41 -4.88 -22.32
C VAL A 436 -15.43 -5.13 -20.81
N ASP A 437 -14.25 -5.12 -20.19
CA ASP A 437 -14.15 -5.09 -18.72
C ASP A 437 -14.44 -3.66 -18.24
N GLN A 438 -15.53 -3.51 -17.48
CA GLN A 438 -16.03 -2.22 -17.00
C GLN A 438 -15.00 -1.47 -16.15
N HIS A 439 -14.29 -2.18 -15.27
CA HIS A 439 -13.29 -1.59 -14.38
C HIS A 439 -12.05 -1.16 -15.14
N ALA A 440 -11.45 -2.07 -15.91
CA ALA A 440 -10.25 -1.80 -16.70
C ALA A 440 -10.47 -0.69 -17.74
N ALA A 441 -11.66 -0.65 -18.37
CA ALA A 441 -12.03 0.41 -19.30
C ALA A 441 -12.11 1.79 -18.61
N HIS A 442 -12.78 1.86 -17.44
CA HIS A 442 -12.90 3.11 -16.70
C HIS A 442 -11.55 3.57 -16.15
N GLU A 443 -10.71 2.64 -15.68
CA GLU A 443 -9.35 2.93 -15.23
C GLU A 443 -8.51 3.55 -16.36
N ARG A 444 -8.61 3.02 -17.59
CA ARG A 444 -7.93 3.59 -18.76
C ARG A 444 -8.39 5.01 -19.07
N ILE A 445 -9.68 5.25 -19.07
CA ILE A 445 -10.26 6.58 -19.34
C ILE A 445 -9.76 7.59 -18.30
N LEU A 446 -9.90 7.27 -17.02
CA LEU A 446 -9.48 8.15 -15.92
C LEU A 446 -7.97 8.42 -15.93
N TYR A 447 -7.16 7.43 -16.32
CA TYR A 447 -5.73 7.60 -16.44
C TYR A 447 -5.35 8.63 -17.53
N GLU A 448 -5.94 8.54 -18.72
CA GLU A 448 -5.65 9.49 -19.80
C GLU A 448 -6.19 10.90 -19.47
N GLU A 449 -7.37 10.98 -18.88
CA GLU A 449 -7.91 12.25 -18.39
C GLU A 449 -7.01 12.87 -17.30
N ALA A 450 -6.53 12.08 -16.34
CA ALA A 450 -5.64 12.55 -15.30
C ALA A 450 -4.32 13.06 -15.90
N ARG A 451 -3.72 12.31 -16.83
CA ARG A 451 -2.51 12.76 -17.53
C ARG A 451 -2.73 14.08 -18.24
N ALA A 452 -3.79 14.18 -19.03
CA ALA A 452 -4.09 15.41 -19.75
C ALA A 452 -4.26 16.62 -18.81
N ARG A 453 -4.91 16.44 -17.66
CA ARG A 453 -5.07 17.51 -16.65
C ARG A 453 -3.76 17.87 -15.95
N LEU A 454 -2.89 16.89 -15.70
CA LEU A 454 -1.59 17.13 -15.07
C LEU A 454 -0.62 17.88 -15.99
N GLU A 455 -0.74 17.67 -17.31
CA GLU A 455 0.06 18.34 -18.34
C GLU A 455 -0.45 19.76 -18.64
N HIS A 456 -1.77 19.98 -18.54
CA HIS A 456 -2.45 21.27 -18.85
C HIS A 456 -2.99 21.93 -17.57
N GLU A 457 -3.28 23.23 -17.60
CA GLU A 457 -3.65 23.98 -16.38
C GLU A 457 -5.06 23.65 -15.84
N ARG A 458 -5.15 23.48 -14.51
CA ARG A 458 -6.31 23.43 -13.59
C ARG A 458 -7.52 22.60 -14.03
N GLY A 459 -7.65 21.42 -13.42
CA GLY A 459 -8.89 20.65 -13.41
C GLY A 459 -10.02 21.39 -12.68
N ALA A 460 -11.27 21.18 -13.13
CA ALA A 460 -12.44 21.70 -12.43
C ALA A 460 -12.54 21.01 -11.05
N SER A 461 -12.67 21.84 -10.00
CA SER A 461 -12.92 21.40 -8.63
C SER A 461 -14.39 21.52 -8.29
N GLN A 462 -14.95 20.51 -7.64
CA GLN A 462 -16.27 20.55 -7.03
C GLN A 462 -16.10 20.73 -5.52
N GLN A 463 -16.61 21.85 -5.01
CA GLN A 463 -16.59 22.12 -3.57
C GLN A 463 -17.47 21.14 -2.82
N LEU A 464 -16.95 20.64 -1.69
CA LEU A 464 -17.72 19.79 -0.79
C LEU A 464 -18.61 20.66 0.09
N LEU A 465 -19.87 20.27 0.23
CA LEU A 465 -20.81 20.95 1.13
C LEU A 465 -20.32 20.89 2.59
N PHE A 466 -19.72 19.78 2.97
CA PHE A 466 -19.06 19.59 4.25
C PHE A 466 -17.61 19.17 3.98
N PRO A 467 -16.62 20.02 4.33
CA PRO A 467 -15.21 19.66 4.24
C PRO A 467 -14.89 18.39 5.04
N ALA A 468 -14.12 17.49 4.46
CA ALA A 468 -13.74 16.25 5.10
C ALA A 468 -12.40 16.39 5.82
N LEU A 469 -12.39 16.13 7.13
CA LEU A 469 -11.16 16.03 7.93
C LEU A 469 -10.52 14.65 7.67
N VAL A 470 -9.22 14.66 7.39
CA VAL A 470 -8.44 13.46 7.09
C VAL A 470 -7.19 13.46 7.95
N ASP A 471 -7.07 12.45 8.79
CA ASP A 471 -5.85 12.19 9.56
C ASP A 471 -4.94 11.29 8.71
N LEU A 472 -3.78 11.81 8.36
CA LEU A 472 -2.78 11.12 7.54
C LEU A 472 -1.70 10.51 8.44
N SER A 473 -0.95 9.52 7.94
CA SER A 473 0.35 9.20 8.53
C SER A 473 1.36 10.29 8.13
N LEU A 474 2.46 10.39 8.86
CA LEU A 474 3.47 11.42 8.55
C LEU A 474 4.06 11.26 7.14
N ASP A 475 4.28 10.02 6.71
CA ASP A 475 4.76 9.73 5.36
C ASP A 475 3.73 10.11 4.27
N GLN A 476 2.42 9.90 4.53
CA GLN A 476 1.35 10.38 3.66
C GLN A 476 1.28 11.91 3.64
N TYR A 477 1.44 12.55 4.80
CA TYR A 477 1.43 14.00 4.89
C TYR A 477 2.60 14.63 4.12
N GLU A 478 3.80 14.10 4.25
CA GLU A 478 4.97 14.55 3.50
C GLU A 478 4.78 14.32 1.98
N LEU A 479 4.23 13.16 1.60
CA LEU A 479 3.88 12.91 0.21
C LEU A 479 2.83 13.90 -0.30
N LEU A 480 1.81 14.21 0.49
CA LEU A 480 0.78 15.19 0.14
C LEU A 480 1.40 16.57 -0.09
N VAL A 481 2.33 17.00 0.76
CA VAL A 481 3.04 18.27 0.60
C VAL A 481 3.83 18.29 -0.71
N GLU A 482 4.52 17.19 -1.02
CA GLU A 482 5.27 17.05 -2.28
C GLU A 482 4.35 17.11 -3.50
N VAL A 483 3.26 16.32 -3.52
CA VAL A 483 2.38 16.20 -4.69
C VAL A 483 1.25 17.25 -4.73
N GLY A 484 1.14 18.11 -3.74
CA GLY A 484 0.10 19.11 -3.60
C GLY A 484 -0.12 20.00 -4.83
N PRO A 485 0.94 20.49 -5.52
CA PRO A 485 0.78 21.25 -6.77
C PRO A 485 0.06 20.46 -7.87
N TRP A 486 0.34 19.17 -8.00
CA TRP A 486 -0.28 18.28 -8.99
C TRP A 486 -1.70 17.86 -8.60
N LEU A 487 -1.96 17.64 -7.30
CA LEU A 487 -3.32 17.39 -6.80
C LEU A 487 -4.27 18.55 -7.13
N ARG A 488 -3.80 19.79 -6.98
CA ARG A 488 -4.58 20.97 -7.40
C ARG A 488 -4.87 20.98 -8.91
N ARG A 489 -3.94 20.53 -9.75
CA ARG A 489 -4.18 20.38 -11.20
C ARG A 489 -5.23 19.34 -11.51
N LEU A 490 -5.31 18.27 -10.72
CA LEU A 490 -6.39 17.27 -10.84
C LEU A 490 -7.75 17.78 -10.36
N GLY A 491 -7.80 18.90 -9.62
CA GLY A 491 -9.01 19.48 -9.06
C GLY A 491 -9.25 19.16 -7.59
N TRP A 492 -8.23 18.66 -6.87
CA TRP A 492 -8.29 18.53 -5.42
C TRP A 492 -8.00 19.85 -4.73
N GLU A 493 -8.82 20.19 -3.73
CA GLU A 493 -8.56 21.29 -2.82
C GLU A 493 -8.35 20.75 -1.41
N VAL A 494 -7.09 20.69 -1.02
CA VAL A 494 -6.66 20.16 0.28
C VAL A 494 -5.87 21.23 1.01
N ALA A 495 -6.26 21.52 2.24
CA ALA A 495 -5.61 22.49 3.11
C ALA A 495 -5.04 21.79 4.36
N PRO A 496 -3.81 22.13 4.80
CA PRO A 496 -3.27 21.62 6.06
C PRO A 496 -4.01 22.26 7.25
N LEU A 497 -4.36 21.46 8.25
CA LEU A 497 -4.91 21.92 9.53
C LEU A 497 -3.86 21.86 10.65
N GLY A 498 -2.71 21.29 10.34
CA GLY A 498 -1.60 20.98 11.23
C GLY A 498 -1.22 19.50 11.10
N PRO A 499 0.11 19.18 10.96
CA PRO A 499 0.53 17.78 10.79
C PRO A 499 0.03 16.89 11.95
N PRO A 500 -0.50 15.71 11.66
CA PRO A 500 -0.67 15.10 10.33
C PRO A 500 -2.08 15.29 9.71
N THR A 501 -2.90 16.22 10.21
CA THR A 501 -4.30 16.39 9.80
C THR A 501 -4.46 17.39 8.65
N VAL A 502 -5.31 17.05 7.68
CA VAL A 502 -5.66 17.91 6.55
C VAL A 502 -7.18 17.99 6.36
N VAL A 503 -7.61 19.01 5.63
CA VAL A 503 -9.01 19.23 5.26
C VAL A 503 -9.14 19.16 3.75
N VAL A 504 -9.99 18.25 3.27
CA VAL A 504 -10.41 18.19 1.87
C VAL A 504 -11.64 19.10 1.71
N GLN A 505 -11.49 20.18 0.96
CA GLN A 505 -12.52 21.19 0.71
C GLN A 505 -13.18 20.99 -0.65
N GLY A 506 -12.45 20.46 -1.64
CA GLY A 506 -12.93 20.21 -2.98
C GLY A 506 -12.31 18.97 -3.60
N ILE A 507 -13.03 18.38 -4.53
CA ILE A 507 -12.63 17.17 -5.28
C ILE A 507 -12.75 17.41 -6.78
N PRO A 508 -12.06 16.62 -7.64
CA PRO A 508 -12.25 16.69 -9.09
C PRO A 508 -13.72 16.57 -9.47
N GLY A 509 -14.22 17.50 -10.31
CA GLY A 509 -15.65 17.57 -10.67
C GLY A 509 -16.18 16.34 -11.44
N THR A 510 -15.31 15.46 -11.91
CA THR A 510 -15.66 14.17 -12.54
C THR A 510 -15.82 13.03 -11.54
N LEU A 511 -15.41 13.23 -10.27
CA LEU A 511 -15.51 12.21 -9.24
C LEU A 511 -16.89 12.20 -8.59
N ARG A 512 -17.51 11.02 -8.56
CA ARG A 512 -18.66 10.73 -7.72
C ARG A 512 -18.21 9.74 -6.63
N HIS A 513 -17.65 10.25 -5.56
CA HIS A 513 -17.15 9.39 -4.48
C HIS A 513 -17.77 9.79 -3.14
N GLU A 514 -18.38 8.82 -2.45
CA GLU A 514 -19.05 9.05 -1.16
C GLU A 514 -18.10 9.40 -0.01
N ARG A 515 -16.80 9.05 -0.14
CA ARG A 515 -15.78 9.22 0.90
C ARG A 515 -14.49 9.84 0.35
N PRO A 516 -14.48 11.14 0.07
CA PRO A 516 -13.34 11.79 -0.58
C PRO A 516 -12.05 11.73 0.24
N GLY A 517 -12.15 11.79 1.57
CA GLY A 517 -10.98 11.67 2.44
C GLY A 517 -10.30 10.31 2.32
N GLN A 518 -11.08 9.23 2.22
CA GLN A 518 -10.55 7.89 2.04
C GLN A 518 -9.90 7.70 0.67
N LEU A 519 -10.50 8.24 -0.38
CA LEU A 519 -9.94 8.22 -1.71
C LEU A 519 -8.58 8.92 -1.76
N LEU A 520 -8.44 10.08 -1.10
CA LEU A 520 -7.15 10.77 -1.00
C LEU A 520 -6.09 9.90 -0.31
N GLN A 521 -6.44 9.26 0.80
CA GLN A 521 -5.54 8.35 1.50
C GLN A 521 -5.11 7.17 0.62
N ASP A 522 -6.06 6.53 -0.05
CA ASP A 522 -5.80 5.39 -0.95
C ASP A 522 -4.88 5.78 -2.12
N MET A 523 -5.07 6.98 -2.67
CA MET A 523 -4.20 7.51 -3.72
C MET A 523 -2.77 7.74 -3.21
N LEU A 524 -2.61 8.28 -2.00
CA LEU A 524 -1.28 8.49 -1.40
C LEU A 524 -0.60 7.15 -1.10
N ASP A 525 -1.34 6.15 -0.59
CA ASP A 525 -0.85 4.79 -0.35
C ASP A 525 -0.38 4.15 -1.67
N GLY A 526 -1.21 4.18 -2.72
CA GLY A 526 -0.86 3.62 -4.03
C GLY A 526 0.37 4.26 -4.67
N MET A 527 0.60 5.55 -4.41
CA MET A 527 1.84 6.22 -4.84
C MET A 527 3.06 5.74 -4.04
N GLY A 528 2.88 5.33 -2.78
CA GLY A 528 3.94 4.79 -1.92
C GLY A 528 4.47 3.45 -2.41
N GLU A 529 3.60 2.53 -2.81
CA GLU A 529 3.96 1.18 -3.29
C GLU A 529 4.70 1.18 -4.63
N SER A 530 4.38 2.09 -5.52
CA SER A 530 5.00 2.18 -6.85
C SER A 530 6.48 2.58 -6.83
N GLY A 531 7.05 2.89 -5.67
CA GLY A 531 8.46 3.27 -5.49
C GLY A 531 9.46 2.11 -5.56
N GLY A 532 9.02 0.84 -5.59
CA GLY A 532 9.89 -0.33 -5.52
C GLY A 532 10.38 -0.90 -6.86
N GLY A 533 9.87 -0.45 -7.99
CA GLY A 533 10.15 -1.09 -9.29
C GLY A 533 10.60 -0.19 -10.44
N ASP A 534 10.38 1.12 -10.37
CA ASP A 534 10.65 2.01 -11.51
C ASP A 534 11.33 3.31 -11.02
N VAL A 535 12.64 3.29 -10.97
CA VAL A 535 13.53 4.40 -10.47
C VAL A 535 13.48 5.65 -11.38
N GLY A 536 12.55 5.74 -12.30
CA GLY A 536 12.44 6.85 -13.24
C GLY A 536 11.02 7.29 -13.57
N ALA A 537 9.98 6.71 -12.96
CA ALA A 537 8.63 7.14 -13.25
C ALA A 537 8.38 8.55 -12.69
N ASP A 538 8.04 9.46 -13.57
CA ASP A 538 7.64 10.83 -13.25
C ASP A 538 6.49 10.82 -12.21
N ILE A 539 6.52 11.75 -11.28
CA ILE A 539 5.46 12.00 -10.27
C ILE A 539 4.07 12.07 -10.94
N VAL A 540 4.00 12.65 -12.13
CA VAL A 540 2.79 12.75 -12.94
C VAL A 540 2.24 11.37 -13.29
N GLU A 541 3.10 10.47 -13.75
CA GLU A 541 2.73 9.10 -14.12
C GLU A 541 2.21 8.32 -12.90
N ARG A 542 2.91 8.40 -11.78
CA ARG A 542 2.53 7.71 -10.53
C ARG A 542 1.20 8.24 -9.99
N LEU A 543 1.01 9.56 -10.00
CA LEU A 543 -0.23 10.19 -9.54
C LEU A 543 -1.40 9.84 -10.47
N ALA A 544 -1.20 9.87 -11.80
CA ALA A 544 -2.23 9.51 -12.76
C ALA A 544 -2.67 8.05 -12.62
N ARG A 545 -1.72 7.12 -12.44
CA ARG A 545 -2.03 5.70 -12.18
C ARG A 545 -2.79 5.51 -10.88
N SER A 546 -2.31 6.10 -9.79
CA SER A 546 -2.96 5.96 -8.49
C SER A 546 -4.36 6.56 -8.50
N TYR A 547 -4.53 7.73 -9.12
CA TYR A 547 -5.85 8.34 -9.30
C TYR A 547 -6.80 7.42 -10.07
N ALA A 548 -6.38 6.92 -11.22
CA ALA A 548 -7.20 6.05 -12.06
C ALA A 548 -7.64 4.77 -11.33
N CYS A 549 -6.70 4.10 -10.69
CA CYS A 549 -6.94 2.84 -9.97
C CYS A 549 -7.96 3.00 -8.82
N HIS A 550 -7.87 4.09 -8.04
CA HIS A 550 -8.71 4.26 -6.86
C HIS A 550 -10.01 5.01 -7.15
N ALA A 551 -10.09 5.78 -8.24
CA ALA A 551 -11.27 6.52 -8.67
C ALA A 551 -12.17 5.73 -9.65
N ALA A 552 -11.68 4.62 -10.23
CA ALA A 552 -12.44 3.82 -11.19
C ALA A 552 -13.67 3.16 -10.56
N THR A 553 -14.73 3.04 -11.35
CA THR A 553 -15.96 2.29 -10.99
C THR A 553 -15.59 0.86 -10.59
N ARG A 554 -16.09 0.41 -9.46
CA ARG A 554 -15.77 -0.94 -8.96
C ARG A 554 -16.50 -2.01 -9.78
N ALA A 555 -15.90 -3.18 -9.92
CA ALA A 555 -16.60 -4.36 -10.38
C ALA A 555 -17.78 -4.63 -9.42
N GLY A 556 -19.00 -4.77 -9.98
CA GLY A 556 -20.23 -4.96 -9.21
C GLY A 556 -21.18 -3.77 -9.22
N ASP A 557 -20.78 -2.61 -9.73
CA ASP A 557 -21.68 -1.45 -9.86
C ASP A 557 -22.61 -1.62 -11.07
N PRO A 558 -23.93 -1.41 -10.90
CA PRO A 558 -24.87 -1.44 -12.01
C PRO A 558 -24.68 -0.20 -12.89
N LEU A 559 -24.68 -0.37 -14.20
CA LEU A 559 -24.65 0.72 -15.18
C LEU A 559 -25.96 0.75 -15.98
N THR A 560 -26.45 1.94 -16.24
CA THR A 560 -27.55 2.15 -17.20
C THR A 560 -27.05 2.01 -18.64
N GLN A 561 -27.96 1.85 -19.62
CA GLN A 561 -27.63 1.80 -21.05
C GLN A 561 -26.82 3.02 -21.50
N ALA A 562 -27.17 4.22 -21.01
CA ALA A 562 -26.48 5.46 -21.33
C ALA A 562 -25.06 5.48 -20.75
N GLU A 563 -24.87 5.01 -19.51
CA GLU A 563 -23.56 4.94 -18.87
C GLU A 563 -22.65 3.88 -19.52
N MET A 564 -23.20 2.71 -19.87
CA MET A 564 -22.46 1.69 -20.62
C MET A 564 -21.98 2.23 -21.98
N ARG A 565 -22.86 2.95 -22.68
CA ARG A 565 -22.51 3.54 -23.97
C ARG A 565 -21.43 4.60 -23.82
N ALA A 566 -21.60 5.53 -22.90
CA ALA A 566 -20.60 6.56 -22.62
C ALA A 566 -19.24 5.94 -22.26
N LEU A 567 -19.22 4.88 -21.45
CA LEU A 567 -17.98 4.19 -21.08
C LEU A 567 -17.28 3.57 -22.30
N VAL A 568 -18.04 2.89 -23.17
CA VAL A 568 -17.50 2.27 -24.39
C VAL A 568 -17.00 3.33 -25.36
N ASP A 569 -17.76 4.39 -25.59
CA ASP A 569 -17.38 5.47 -26.51
C ASP A 569 -16.12 6.20 -26.00
N HIS A 570 -16.05 6.51 -24.71
CA HIS A 570 -14.87 7.13 -24.11
C HIS A 570 -13.64 6.21 -24.15
N LEU A 571 -13.82 4.90 -23.91
CA LEU A 571 -12.70 3.95 -24.01
C LEU A 571 -12.07 3.98 -25.42
N PHE A 572 -12.91 3.89 -26.46
CA PHE A 572 -12.41 3.88 -27.83
C PHE A 572 -11.92 5.26 -28.32
N ALA A 573 -12.24 6.33 -27.60
CA ALA A 573 -11.66 7.66 -27.81
C ALA A 573 -10.27 7.81 -27.16
N THR A 574 -9.84 6.91 -26.27
CA THR A 574 -8.51 6.94 -25.66
C THR A 574 -7.41 6.60 -26.67
N SER A 575 -6.19 7.06 -26.42
CA SER A 575 -5.03 6.82 -27.28
C SER A 575 -4.61 5.34 -27.36
N ARG A 576 -4.88 4.58 -26.29
CA ARG A 576 -4.54 3.15 -26.17
C ARG A 576 -5.67 2.34 -25.57
N PRO A 577 -6.76 2.09 -26.31
CA PRO A 577 -7.95 1.45 -25.76
C PRO A 577 -7.77 -0.03 -25.38
N HIS A 578 -6.71 -0.70 -25.83
CA HIS A 578 -6.52 -2.14 -25.68
C HIS A 578 -6.01 -2.58 -24.30
N GLY A 579 -5.51 -1.69 -23.47
CA GLY A 579 -4.94 -2.03 -22.17
C GLY A 579 -5.10 -0.94 -21.13
N ASP A 580 -5.31 -1.35 -19.87
CA ASP A 580 -5.32 -0.45 -18.73
C ASP A 580 -3.87 0.03 -18.38
N PRO A 581 -3.68 0.93 -17.40
CA PRO A 581 -2.34 1.39 -17.00
C PRO A 581 -1.45 0.29 -16.39
N HIS A 582 -2.02 -0.86 -16.04
CA HIS A 582 -1.32 -2.03 -15.48
C HIS A 582 -1.04 -3.12 -16.52
N GLY A 583 -1.45 -2.93 -17.77
CA GLY A 583 -1.26 -3.88 -18.88
C GLY A 583 -2.33 -4.97 -18.99
N ARG A 584 -3.44 -4.88 -18.24
CA ARG A 584 -4.59 -5.80 -18.38
C ARG A 584 -5.41 -5.39 -19.61
N ALA A 585 -5.95 -6.38 -20.33
CA ALA A 585 -6.82 -6.10 -21.46
C ALA A 585 -8.12 -5.40 -21.00
N THR A 586 -8.48 -4.30 -21.64
CA THR A 586 -9.71 -3.55 -21.41
C THR A 586 -10.92 -4.15 -22.12
N PHE A 587 -10.68 -4.82 -23.24
CA PHE A 587 -11.71 -5.56 -23.98
C PHE A 587 -11.13 -6.75 -24.74
N VAL A 588 -11.99 -7.69 -25.04
CA VAL A 588 -11.71 -8.87 -25.87
C VAL A 588 -12.72 -8.91 -27.00
N ARG A 589 -12.28 -9.24 -28.21
CA ARG A 589 -13.13 -9.43 -29.37
C ARG A 589 -13.27 -10.92 -29.69
N LEU A 590 -14.48 -11.37 -29.91
CA LEU A 590 -14.81 -12.68 -30.46
C LEU A 590 -15.40 -12.52 -31.86
N ASP A 591 -14.64 -12.90 -32.87
CA ASP A 591 -15.08 -12.85 -34.26
C ASP A 591 -16.15 -13.92 -34.55
N LEU A 592 -17.00 -13.67 -35.55
CA LEU A 592 -18.08 -14.57 -35.92
C LEU A 592 -17.54 -15.97 -36.32
N ASP A 593 -16.39 -16.00 -37.00
CA ASP A 593 -15.73 -17.25 -37.38
C ASP A 593 -15.25 -18.06 -36.17
N GLU A 594 -14.77 -17.40 -35.14
CA GLU A 594 -14.39 -18.02 -33.87
C GLU A 594 -15.65 -18.60 -33.16
N LEU A 595 -16.74 -17.84 -33.17
CA LEU A 595 -18.03 -18.31 -32.64
C LEU A 595 -18.54 -19.51 -33.43
N HIS A 596 -18.55 -19.44 -34.79
CA HIS A 596 -18.97 -20.55 -35.65
C HIS A 596 -18.14 -21.81 -35.36
N ARG A 597 -16.84 -21.66 -35.25
CA ARG A 597 -15.90 -22.76 -34.94
C ARG A 597 -16.19 -23.41 -33.58
N ARG A 598 -16.46 -22.61 -32.56
CA ARG A 598 -16.81 -23.11 -31.22
C ARG A 598 -18.15 -23.83 -31.18
N PHE A 599 -19.10 -23.46 -32.04
CA PHE A 599 -20.38 -24.12 -32.17
C PHE A 599 -20.41 -25.22 -33.25
N GLY A 600 -19.26 -25.58 -33.83
CA GLY A 600 -19.18 -26.62 -34.85
C GLY A 600 -19.91 -26.28 -36.15
N ARG A 601 -20.02 -24.98 -36.48
CA ARG A 601 -20.72 -24.49 -37.71
C ARG A 601 -19.72 -24.06 -38.81
N ALA A 602 -18.46 -24.38 -38.67
CA ALA A 602 -17.43 -24.10 -39.68
C ALA A 602 -17.22 -25.29 -40.61
#